data_8eb598622f3b410f178526d719683f3a
#
_entry.id   8eb598622f3b410f178526d719683f3a
#
_cell.length_a   1.000
_cell.length_b   1.000
_cell.length_c   1.000
_cell.angle_alpha   90.00
_cell.angle_beta   90.00
_cell.angle_gamma   90.00
#
_symmetry.space_group_name_H-M   'P 1'
#
loop_
_entity.id
_entity.type
_entity.pdbx_description
1 polymer ?
#
loop_
_entity_poly.entity_id
_entity_poly.type
_entity_poly.pdbx_seq_one_letter_code
_entity_poly.pdbx_strand_id
1 'polypeptide(L)'
;MDFELSQDQNIFYESVRKFAANELADDAVARANSDGYPWDVAKKFGEMGLLGITIPEIKGGIGGSLTDAILAIQAVAEFCPRSADVVQAGNFGAIRTFAEYANEPQLKKFLPKLLAGEGVMSVGMSEPDAGSSVTDLRTSATPDGDDFLINGSKVFGTNSAEAEVFLIYLRFGPGVDGIGLSLIHI
;
A
#
# COMPACT_ATOMS: atom_id res chain seq x y z
N MET A 1 24.80 16.45 5.89
CA MET A 1 23.49 15.97 5.42
C MET A 1 22.55 17.13 5.68
N ASP A 2 21.90 17.63 4.64
CA ASP A 2 20.93 18.71 4.74
C ASP A 2 19.53 18.09 4.87
N PHE A 3 18.76 18.53 5.87
CA PHE A 3 17.39 18.07 6.13
C PHE A 3 16.37 19.15 5.80
N GLU A 4 16.79 20.27 5.20
CA GLU A 4 15.86 21.32 4.80
C GLU A 4 15.00 20.84 3.62
N LEU A 5 13.71 21.14 3.70
CA LEU A 5 12.78 20.86 2.61
C LEU A 5 12.95 21.90 1.49
N SER A 6 12.81 21.45 0.25
CA SER A 6 12.74 22.37 -0.88
C SER A 6 11.49 23.26 -0.79
N GLN A 7 11.48 24.37 -1.55
CA GLN A 7 10.32 25.23 -1.62
C GLN A 7 9.06 24.46 -2.08
N ASP A 8 9.19 23.59 -3.08
CA ASP A 8 8.11 22.79 -3.61
C ASP A 8 7.58 21.78 -2.58
N GLN A 9 8.48 21.15 -1.82
CA GLN A 9 8.11 20.25 -0.72
C GLN A 9 7.37 20.97 0.40
N ASN A 10 7.79 22.19 0.75
CA ASN A 10 7.08 23.01 1.73
C ASN A 10 5.67 23.39 1.24
N ILE A 11 5.53 23.81 -0.02
CA ILE A 11 4.22 24.13 -0.62
C ILE A 11 3.33 22.90 -0.64
N PHE A 12 3.86 21.77 -1.05
CA PHE A 12 3.13 20.49 -1.08
C PHE A 12 2.65 20.09 0.32
N TYR A 13 3.56 20.07 1.30
CA TYR A 13 3.25 19.74 2.70
C TYR A 13 2.14 20.63 3.26
N GLU A 14 2.26 21.95 3.14
CA GLU A 14 1.27 22.90 3.65
C GLU A 14 -0.08 22.77 2.92
N SER A 15 -0.09 22.42 1.64
CA SER A 15 -1.32 22.19 0.89
C SER A 15 -2.07 20.95 1.41
N VAL A 16 -1.36 19.84 1.60
CA VAL A 16 -1.93 18.59 2.16
C VAL A 16 -2.37 18.81 3.60
N ARG A 17 -1.56 19.51 4.40
CA ARG A 17 -1.86 19.84 5.79
C ARG A 17 -3.12 20.67 5.93
N LYS A 18 -3.29 21.69 5.07
CA LYS A 18 -4.49 22.54 5.04
C LYS A 18 -5.74 21.73 4.68
N PHE A 19 -5.64 20.86 3.69
CA PHE A 19 -6.72 19.94 3.35
C PHE A 19 -7.08 19.03 4.54
N ALA A 20 -6.11 18.41 5.19
CA ALA A 20 -6.34 17.53 6.32
C ALA A 20 -6.99 18.23 7.52
N ALA A 21 -6.54 19.46 7.81
CA ALA A 21 -7.14 20.29 8.85
C ALA A 21 -8.62 20.59 8.59
N ASN A 22 -8.97 20.89 7.34
CA ASN A 22 -10.33 21.31 6.98
C ASN A 22 -11.30 20.14 6.79
N GLU A 23 -10.81 18.99 6.29
CA GLU A 23 -11.69 17.92 5.83
C GLU A 23 -11.66 16.68 6.74
N LEU A 24 -10.66 16.55 7.62
CA LEU A 24 -10.45 15.31 8.37
C LEU A 24 -10.42 15.49 9.89
N ALA A 25 -10.13 16.71 10.38
CA ALA A 25 -9.90 16.94 11.82
C ALA A 25 -11.16 16.67 12.67
N ASP A 26 -12.31 17.16 12.24
CA ASP A 26 -13.56 17.09 13.01
C ASP A 26 -14.03 15.64 13.21
N ASP A 27 -13.82 14.78 12.22
CA ASP A 27 -14.24 13.38 12.23
C ASP A 27 -13.14 12.41 12.69
N ALA A 28 -11.97 12.89 13.08
CA ALA A 28 -10.80 12.05 13.34
C ALA A 28 -11.05 10.99 14.44
N VAL A 29 -11.70 11.36 15.54
CA VAL A 29 -12.03 10.44 16.63
C VAL A 29 -13.09 9.42 16.22
N ALA A 30 -14.13 9.86 15.51
CA ALA A 30 -15.17 8.97 14.97
C ALA A 30 -14.56 7.96 13.98
N ARG A 31 -13.70 8.42 13.09
CA ARG A 31 -13.00 7.59 12.11
C ARG A 31 -12.04 6.59 12.76
N ALA A 32 -11.33 6.97 13.81
CA ALA A 32 -10.44 6.08 14.55
C ALA A 32 -11.20 4.93 15.24
N ASN A 33 -12.48 5.12 15.56
CA ASN A 33 -13.34 4.13 16.20
C ASN A 33 -14.32 3.45 15.21
N SER A 34 -14.21 3.73 13.91
CA SER A 34 -15.03 3.08 12.89
C SER A 34 -14.41 1.77 12.42
N ASP A 35 -15.26 0.81 12.10
CA ASP A 35 -14.86 -0.43 11.41
C ASP A 35 -14.68 -0.18 9.90
N GLY A 36 -13.93 -1.08 9.25
CA GLY A 36 -13.73 -1.08 7.81
C GLY A 36 -12.70 -0.08 7.30
N TYR A 37 -12.56 -0.04 5.99
CA TYR A 37 -11.64 0.85 5.29
C TYR A 37 -12.32 2.19 4.98
N PRO A 38 -11.65 3.34 5.15
CA PRO A 38 -12.26 4.66 4.94
C PRO A 38 -12.33 5.03 3.46
N TRP A 39 -13.24 4.44 2.72
CA TRP A 39 -13.40 4.58 1.27
C TRP A 39 -13.66 6.01 0.81
N ASP A 40 -14.39 6.79 1.60
CA ASP A 40 -14.66 8.21 1.34
C ASP A 40 -13.37 9.02 1.29
N VAL A 41 -12.45 8.76 2.21
CA VAL A 41 -11.14 9.42 2.27
C VAL A 41 -10.22 8.89 1.17
N ALA A 42 -10.21 7.57 0.94
CA ALA A 42 -9.39 6.96 -0.09
C ALA A 42 -9.67 7.57 -1.47
N LYS A 43 -10.95 7.75 -1.81
CA LYS A 43 -11.36 8.38 -3.07
C LYS A 43 -10.89 9.83 -3.17
N LYS A 44 -11.07 10.63 -2.13
CA LYS A 44 -10.55 12.01 -2.09
C LYS A 44 -9.03 12.04 -2.29
N PHE A 45 -8.30 11.14 -1.66
CA PHE A 45 -6.85 11.04 -1.81
C PHE A 45 -6.43 10.59 -3.22
N GLY A 46 -7.19 9.70 -3.86
CA GLY A 46 -7.00 9.36 -5.26
C GLY A 46 -7.16 10.57 -6.18
N GLU A 47 -8.24 11.33 -6.02
CA GLU A 47 -8.50 12.57 -6.78
C GLU A 47 -7.42 13.64 -6.58
N MET A 48 -6.79 13.68 -5.40
CA MET A 48 -5.69 14.60 -5.09
C MET A 48 -4.31 14.10 -5.54
N GLY A 49 -4.20 12.87 -6.06
CA GLY A 49 -2.93 12.26 -6.40
C GLY A 49 -2.07 11.86 -5.19
N LEU A 50 -2.64 11.73 -4.01
CA LEU A 50 -1.90 11.30 -2.81
C LEU A 50 -1.69 9.78 -2.74
N LEU A 51 -2.36 9.02 -3.61
CA LEU A 51 -2.13 7.60 -3.81
C LEU A 51 -1.22 7.41 -5.03
N GLY A 52 -0.10 6.72 -4.84
CA GLY A 52 0.88 6.50 -5.91
C GLY A 52 1.88 7.64 -6.12
N ILE A 53 2.16 8.46 -5.12
CA ILE A 53 3.24 9.46 -5.17
C ILE A 53 4.57 8.80 -5.57
N THR A 54 4.87 7.63 -4.99
CA THR A 54 6.12 6.88 -5.24
C THR A 54 6.11 6.01 -6.49
N ILE A 55 4.99 5.96 -7.22
CA ILE A 55 4.85 5.16 -8.45
C ILE A 55 5.21 6.03 -9.65
N PRO A 56 6.02 5.52 -10.61
CA PRO A 56 6.41 6.28 -11.80
C PRO A 56 5.21 6.75 -12.62
N GLU A 57 5.32 7.93 -13.23
CA GLU A 57 4.29 8.53 -14.09
C GLU A 57 3.87 7.62 -15.24
N ILE A 58 4.82 6.91 -15.84
CA ILE A 58 4.56 5.95 -16.93
C ILE A 58 3.61 4.81 -16.51
N LYS A 59 3.48 4.57 -15.21
CA LYS A 59 2.56 3.58 -14.62
C LYS A 59 1.30 4.22 -14.03
N GLY A 60 1.13 5.54 -14.21
CA GLY A 60 -0.03 6.29 -13.74
C GLY A 60 0.12 6.90 -12.34
N GLY A 61 1.30 6.83 -11.72
CA GLY A 61 1.62 7.51 -10.47
C GLY A 61 2.09 8.95 -10.67
N ILE A 62 2.63 9.55 -9.61
CA ILE A 62 3.11 10.93 -9.61
C ILE A 62 4.62 11.01 -9.90
N GLY A 63 5.39 9.93 -9.69
CA GLY A 63 6.83 9.93 -9.89
C GLY A 63 7.63 10.70 -8.84
N GLY A 64 7.02 11.00 -7.70
CA GLY A 64 7.63 11.70 -6.58
C GLY A 64 8.57 10.81 -5.76
N SER A 65 9.25 11.43 -4.80
CA SER A 65 10.21 10.75 -3.93
C SER A 65 9.53 10.07 -2.73
N LEU A 66 10.30 9.23 -2.03
CA LEU A 66 9.88 8.69 -0.72
C LEU A 66 9.65 9.81 0.30
N THR A 67 10.45 10.87 0.25
CA THR A 67 10.30 12.04 1.12
C THR A 67 8.93 12.70 0.89
N ASP A 68 8.51 12.87 -0.35
CA ASP A 68 7.21 13.49 -0.66
C ASP A 68 6.05 12.66 -0.12
N ALA A 69 6.12 11.33 -0.23
CA ALA A 69 5.11 10.45 0.36
C ALA A 69 5.09 10.50 1.89
N ILE A 70 6.26 10.59 2.54
CA ILE A 70 6.36 10.75 4.00
C ILE A 70 5.77 12.09 4.43
N LEU A 71 6.05 13.16 3.71
CA LEU A 71 5.47 14.49 3.98
C LEU A 71 3.95 14.48 3.89
N ALA A 72 3.38 13.81 2.88
CA ALA A 72 1.93 13.65 2.77
C ALA A 72 1.35 12.87 3.95
N ILE A 73 1.97 11.75 4.34
CA ILE A 73 1.55 10.95 5.50
C ILE A 73 1.61 11.79 6.78
N GLN A 74 2.71 12.50 7.00
CA GLN A 74 2.89 13.35 8.18
C GLN A 74 1.83 14.45 8.24
N ALA A 75 1.60 15.16 7.13
CA ALA A 75 0.63 16.23 7.06
C ALA A 75 -0.81 15.76 7.36
N VAL A 76 -1.18 14.56 6.88
CA VAL A 76 -2.49 13.96 7.17
C VAL A 76 -2.56 13.43 8.59
N ALA A 77 -1.48 12.78 9.09
CA ALA A 77 -1.45 12.18 10.43
C ALA A 77 -1.54 13.20 11.56
N GLU A 78 -1.13 14.45 11.32
CA GLU A 78 -1.26 15.55 12.31
C GLU A 78 -2.72 15.75 12.74
N PHE A 79 -3.67 15.49 11.84
CA PHE A 79 -5.11 15.69 12.08
C PHE A 79 -5.88 14.38 12.19
N CYS A 80 -5.57 13.38 11.39
CA CYS A 80 -6.28 12.10 11.35
C CYS A 80 -5.33 10.94 11.02
N PRO A 81 -4.70 10.29 12.02
CA PRO A 81 -3.80 9.16 11.82
C PRO A 81 -4.43 8.01 11.03
N ARG A 82 -5.72 7.71 11.28
CA ARG A 82 -6.43 6.66 10.54
C ARG A 82 -6.52 6.93 9.03
N SER A 83 -6.66 8.20 8.65
CA SER A 83 -6.64 8.60 7.24
C SER A 83 -5.22 8.58 6.65
N ALA A 84 -4.20 8.84 7.46
CA ALA A 84 -2.81 8.74 7.01
C ALA A 84 -2.40 7.32 6.62
N ASP A 85 -3.00 6.29 7.25
CA ASP A 85 -2.81 4.89 6.86
C ASP A 85 -3.23 4.63 5.40
N VAL A 86 -4.23 5.35 4.91
CA VAL A 86 -4.66 5.26 3.50
C VAL A 86 -3.58 5.77 2.56
N VAL A 87 -2.98 6.92 2.88
CA VAL A 87 -1.85 7.47 2.10
C VAL A 87 -0.66 6.53 2.16
N GLN A 88 -0.37 5.98 3.35
CA GLN A 88 0.69 4.99 3.54
C GLN A 88 0.47 3.75 2.67
N ALA A 89 -0.73 3.17 2.70
CA ALA A 89 -1.08 1.99 1.90
C ALA A 89 -1.02 2.25 0.38
N GLY A 90 -1.33 3.47 -0.05
CA GLY A 90 -1.27 3.89 -1.44
C GLY A 90 0.13 4.20 -1.98
N ASN A 91 1.17 4.20 -1.11
CA ASN A 91 2.53 4.58 -1.50
C ASN A 91 3.60 3.57 -1.12
N PHE A 92 3.32 2.68 -0.18
CA PHE A 92 4.29 1.73 0.38
C PHE A 92 3.74 0.31 0.39
N GLY A 93 4.57 -0.64 0.81
CA GLY A 93 4.16 -2.02 0.96
C GLY A 93 3.71 -2.68 -0.35
N ALA A 94 2.49 -3.23 -0.33
CA ALA A 94 1.98 -4.05 -1.43
C ALA A 94 1.92 -3.32 -2.77
N ILE A 95 1.37 -2.10 -2.81
CA ILE A 95 1.15 -1.38 -4.07
C ILE A 95 2.45 -1.02 -4.79
N ARG A 96 3.48 -0.61 -4.04
CA ARG A 96 4.78 -0.26 -4.62
C ARG A 96 5.48 -1.48 -5.19
N THR A 97 5.52 -2.58 -4.42
CA THR A 97 6.08 -3.85 -4.88
C THR A 97 5.31 -4.39 -6.08
N PHE A 98 3.98 -4.31 -6.06
CA PHE A 98 3.15 -4.66 -7.19
C PHE A 98 3.47 -3.82 -8.43
N ALA A 99 3.55 -2.50 -8.29
CA ALA A 99 3.88 -1.61 -9.40
C ALA A 99 5.27 -1.88 -9.97
N GLU A 100 6.22 -2.35 -9.17
CA GLU A 100 7.58 -2.66 -9.61
C GLU A 100 7.67 -3.98 -10.39
N TYR A 101 7.03 -5.05 -9.89
CA TYR A 101 7.26 -6.42 -10.37
C TYR A 101 6.10 -7.02 -11.18
N ALA A 102 4.92 -6.43 -11.17
CA ALA A 102 3.78 -6.95 -11.93
C ALA A 102 3.96 -6.77 -13.45
N ASN A 103 3.40 -7.70 -14.22
CA ASN A 103 3.36 -7.60 -15.67
C ASN A 103 2.31 -6.57 -16.15
N GLU A 104 2.39 -6.18 -17.44
CA GLU A 104 1.47 -5.17 -17.99
C GLU A 104 -0.02 -5.52 -17.87
N PRO A 105 -0.48 -6.75 -18.13
CA PRO A 105 -1.88 -7.11 -17.93
C PRO A 105 -2.35 -6.93 -16.49
N GLN A 106 -1.52 -7.30 -15.50
CA GLN A 106 -1.81 -7.11 -14.09
C GLN A 106 -1.87 -5.63 -13.72
N LEU A 107 -0.89 -4.84 -14.17
CA LEU A 107 -0.87 -3.39 -13.95
C LEU A 107 -2.13 -2.72 -14.51
N LYS A 108 -2.50 -3.02 -15.76
CA LYS A 108 -3.71 -2.47 -16.39
C LYS A 108 -4.99 -2.85 -15.67
N LYS A 109 -5.05 -4.06 -15.12
CA LYS A 109 -6.26 -4.57 -14.44
C LYS A 109 -6.47 -3.92 -13.08
N PHE A 110 -5.42 -3.75 -12.29
CA PHE A 110 -5.57 -3.43 -10.86
C PHE A 110 -5.08 -2.03 -10.48
N LEU A 111 -3.97 -1.54 -11.07
CA LEU A 111 -3.33 -0.31 -10.60
C LEU A 111 -4.21 0.93 -10.71
N PRO A 112 -4.97 1.18 -11.81
CA PRO A 112 -5.81 2.36 -11.90
C PRO A 112 -6.84 2.47 -10.77
N LYS A 113 -7.48 1.35 -10.41
CA LYS A 113 -8.46 1.29 -9.32
C LYS A 113 -7.83 1.58 -7.96
N LEU A 114 -6.62 1.06 -7.73
CA LEU A 114 -5.86 1.31 -6.50
C LEU A 114 -5.47 2.79 -6.38
N LEU A 115 -5.01 3.40 -7.46
CA LEU A 115 -4.61 4.82 -7.47
C LEU A 115 -5.81 5.77 -7.38
N ALA A 116 -6.97 5.37 -7.86
CA ALA A 116 -8.22 6.13 -7.72
C ALA A 116 -8.83 6.05 -6.30
N GLY A 117 -8.28 5.23 -5.40
CA GLY A 117 -8.87 4.98 -4.07
C GLY A 117 -10.16 4.16 -4.11
N GLU A 118 -10.38 3.42 -5.19
CA GLU A 118 -11.53 2.54 -5.41
C GLU A 118 -11.22 1.06 -5.14
N GLY A 119 -9.99 0.78 -4.76
CA GLY A 119 -9.51 -0.54 -4.37
C GLY A 119 -8.41 -0.43 -3.31
N VAL A 120 -8.19 -1.49 -2.59
CA VAL A 120 -7.09 -1.62 -1.65
C VAL A 120 -6.41 -2.97 -1.83
N MET A 121 -5.09 -2.96 -1.70
CA MET A 121 -4.26 -4.15 -1.78
C MET A 121 -3.71 -4.50 -0.39
N SER A 122 -3.76 -5.77 -0.04
CA SER A 122 -3.15 -6.29 1.18
C SER A 122 -1.85 -7.04 0.89
N VAL A 123 -0.94 -7.02 1.84
CA VAL A 123 0.28 -7.83 1.80
C VAL A 123 0.20 -8.97 2.80
N GLY A 124 0.43 -10.19 2.33
CA GLY A 124 0.58 -11.37 3.18
C GLY A 124 2.04 -11.78 3.26
N MET A 125 2.74 -11.29 4.29
CA MET A 125 4.16 -11.60 4.53
C MET A 125 4.32 -12.47 5.78
N SER A 126 3.85 -11.97 6.93
CA SER A 126 4.02 -12.61 8.23
C SER A 126 3.25 -13.92 8.34
N GLU A 127 3.84 -14.87 9.05
CA GLU A 127 3.24 -16.16 9.40
C GLU A 127 3.27 -16.35 10.93
N PRO A 128 2.49 -17.28 11.49
CA PRO A 128 2.53 -17.55 12.94
C PRO A 128 3.93 -17.77 13.49
N ASP A 129 4.80 -18.44 12.71
CA ASP A 129 6.18 -18.80 13.10
C ASP A 129 7.25 -17.93 12.41
N ALA A 130 6.88 -16.98 11.57
CA ALA A 130 7.81 -16.13 10.80
C ALA A 130 7.36 -14.66 10.81
N GLY A 131 7.83 -13.92 11.81
CA GLY A 131 7.63 -12.48 11.97
C GLY A 131 8.83 -11.68 11.48
N SER A 132 9.70 -11.23 12.41
CA SER A 132 10.92 -10.49 12.06
C SER A 132 11.88 -11.32 11.21
N SER A 133 11.91 -12.63 11.37
CA SER A 133 12.64 -13.56 10.51
C SER A 133 11.79 -13.92 9.28
N VAL A 134 11.54 -12.93 8.42
CA VAL A 134 10.67 -13.09 7.23
C VAL A 134 11.18 -14.16 6.25
N THR A 135 12.47 -14.45 6.27
CA THR A 135 13.07 -15.50 5.45
C THR A 135 12.74 -16.92 5.92
N ASP A 136 12.14 -17.08 7.11
CA ASP A 136 11.72 -18.38 7.65
C ASP A 136 10.28 -18.74 7.27
N LEU A 137 9.63 -17.92 6.44
CA LEU A 137 8.28 -18.20 5.95
C LEU A 137 8.18 -19.60 5.32
N ARG A 138 7.03 -20.26 5.54
CA ARG A 138 6.77 -21.66 5.12
C ARG A 138 5.66 -21.78 4.08
N THR A 139 4.81 -20.74 3.90
CA THR A 139 3.83 -20.74 2.81
C THR A 139 4.54 -21.03 1.51
N SER A 140 4.07 -22.03 0.78
CA SER A 140 4.74 -22.55 -0.41
C SER A 140 3.83 -22.59 -1.62
N ALA A 141 4.41 -22.49 -2.81
CA ALA A 141 3.75 -22.73 -4.09
C ALA A 141 4.38 -23.98 -4.71
N THR A 142 3.54 -24.94 -5.05
CA THR A 142 3.93 -26.17 -5.76
C THR A 142 3.33 -26.12 -7.16
N PRO A 143 4.09 -26.39 -8.23
CA PRO A 143 3.55 -26.45 -9.58
C PRO A 143 2.41 -27.48 -9.71
N ASP A 144 1.34 -27.10 -10.39
CA ASP A 144 0.17 -27.95 -10.68
C ASP A 144 -0.30 -27.65 -12.12
N GLY A 145 0.29 -28.32 -13.10
CA GLY A 145 0.08 -28.02 -14.52
C GLY A 145 0.62 -26.64 -14.87
N ASP A 146 -0.24 -25.77 -15.40
CA ASP A 146 0.07 -24.37 -15.75
C ASP A 146 -0.13 -23.41 -14.56
N ASP A 147 -0.62 -23.92 -13.43
CA ASP A 147 -0.92 -23.18 -12.21
C ASP A 147 0.03 -23.52 -11.06
N PHE A 148 -0.22 -22.92 -9.90
CA PHE A 148 0.47 -23.26 -8.64
C PHE A 148 -0.55 -23.52 -7.54
N LEU A 149 -0.36 -24.61 -6.83
CA LEU A 149 -1.05 -24.89 -5.58
C LEU A 149 -0.33 -24.18 -4.44
N ILE A 150 -1.00 -23.20 -3.81
CA ILE A 150 -0.46 -22.45 -2.67
C ILE A 150 -0.97 -23.08 -1.37
N ASN A 151 -0.05 -23.38 -0.45
CA ASN A 151 -0.38 -23.92 0.85
C ASN A 151 0.37 -23.19 1.96
N GLY A 152 -0.35 -22.73 2.97
CA GLY A 152 0.20 -22.01 4.11
C GLY A 152 -0.81 -21.12 4.80
N SER A 153 -0.32 -20.28 5.73
CA SER A 153 -1.14 -19.36 6.50
C SER A 153 -0.40 -18.05 6.70
N LYS A 154 -1.09 -16.94 6.53
CA LYS A 154 -0.57 -15.59 6.78
C LYS A 154 -1.34 -14.95 7.93
N VAL A 155 -0.66 -14.09 8.68
CA VAL A 155 -1.25 -13.33 9.80
C VAL A 155 -0.96 -11.84 9.65
N PHE A 156 -1.72 -11.01 10.35
CA PHE A 156 -1.56 -9.55 10.40
C PHE A 156 -1.64 -8.87 9.02
N GLY A 157 -2.46 -9.40 8.11
CA GLY A 157 -2.71 -8.77 6.81
C GLY A 157 -3.49 -7.45 6.97
N THR A 158 -2.80 -6.32 6.89
CA THR A 158 -3.44 -5.00 6.96
C THR A 158 -4.44 -4.86 5.82
N ASN A 159 -5.66 -4.38 6.12
CA ASN A 159 -6.77 -4.20 5.17
C ASN A 159 -7.24 -5.50 4.49
N SER A 160 -6.91 -6.68 5.01
CA SER A 160 -7.21 -7.96 4.35
C SER A 160 -8.71 -8.26 4.24
N ALA A 161 -9.54 -7.70 5.12
CA ALA A 161 -10.98 -7.86 5.05
C ALA A 161 -11.63 -7.11 3.85
N GLU A 162 -10.98 -6.03 3.42
CA GLU A 162 -11.48 -5.13 2.37
C GLU A 162 -10.74 -5.28 1.04
N ALA A 163 -9.59 -5.99 1.07
CA ALA A 163 -8.74 -6.12 -0.09
C ALA A 163 -9.32 -7.07 -1.14
N GLU A 164 -9.39 -6.62 -2.39
CA GLU A 164 -9.70 -7.48 -3.54
C GLU A 164 -8.43 -8.16 -4.09
N VAL A 165 -7.26 -7.62 -3.77
CA VAL A 165 -5.98 -8.08 -4.30
C VAL A 165 -4.98 -8.27 -3.17
N PHE A 166 -4.33 -9.43 -3.17
CA PHE A 166 -3.33 -9.80 -2.18
C PHE A 166 -1.99 -10.04 -2.84
N LEU A 167 -0.96 -9.39 -2.33
CA LEU A 167 0.43 -9.67 -2.66
C LEU A 167 1.00 -10.61 -1.59
N ILE A 168 1.25 -11.87 -1.94
CA ILE A 168 1.63 -12.91 -0.99
C ILE A 168 3.10 -13.30 -1.19
N TYR A 169 3.89 -13.18 -0.13
CA TYR A 169 5.24 -13.72 -0.07
C TYR A 169 5.18 -15.21 0.24
N LEU A 170 5.83 -16.03 -0.58
CA LEU A 170 5.81 -17.49 -0.44
C LEU A 170 7.06 -18.14 -1.03
N ARG A 171 7.22 -19.46 -0.82
CA ARG A 171 8.34 -20.24 -1.34
C ARG A 171 7.95 -20.98 -2.61
N PHE A 172 8.76 -20.79 -3.64
CA PHE A 172 8.80 -21.62 -4.84
C PHE A 172 9.93 -22.67 -4.78
N GLY A 173 10.85 -22.55 -3.80
CA GLY A 173 12.00 -23.45 -3.64
C GLY A 173 12.70 -23.28 -2.29
N PRO A 174 13.77 -24.02 -2.05
CA PRO A 174 14.54 -23.95 -0.82
C PRO A 174 15.38 -22.67 -0.72
N GLY A 175 15.74 -22.32 0.50
CA GLY A 175 16.61 -21.17 0.78
C GLY A 175 15.94 -19.82 0.60
N VAL A 176 16.70 -18.75 0.75
CA VAL A 176 16.22 -17.36 0.58
C VAL A 176 15.88 -17.07 -0.87
N ASP A 177 16.70 -17.58 -1.80
CA ASP A 177 16.51 -17.41 -3.24
C ASP A 177 15.23 -18.10 -3.77
N GLY A 178 14.65 -19.00 -2.99
CA GLY A 178 13.36 -19.63 -3.30
C GLY A 178 12.14 -18.82 -2.90
N ILE A 179 12.32 -17.65 -2.24
CA ILE A 179 11.21 -16.77 -1.86
C ILE A 179 10.82 -15.91 -3.06
N GLY A 180 9.52 -15.82 -3.32
CA GLY A 180 8.95 -15.01 -4.37
C GLY A 180 7.61 -14.44 -3.99
N LEU A 181 6.93 -13.88 -4.98
CA LEU A 181 5.66 -13.19 -4.84
C LEU A 181 4.60 -13.85 -5.71
N SER A 182 3.40 -13.95 -5.19
CA SER A 182 2.20 -14.28 -5.95
C SER A 182 1.16 -13.17 -5.78
N LEU A 183 0.41 -12.89 -6.84
CA LEU A 183 -0.74 -12.02 -6.82
C LEU A 183 -2.00 -12.90 -6.78
N ILE A 184 -2.76 -12.75 -5.71
CA ILE A 184 -4.05 -13.44 -5.55
C ILE A 184 -5.14 -12.38 -5.56
N HIS A 185 -6.24 -12.64 -6.28
CA HIS A 185 -7.42 -11.78 -6.26
C HIS A 185 -8.68 -12.63 -6.02
N ILE A 186 -9.57 -12.04 -5.29
CA ILE A 186 -10.86 -12.64 -4.92
C ILE A 186 -11.98 -11.95 -5.68
#